data_94a0d156f9ef71669c01df29eda23616
#
_entry.id   94a0d156f9ef71669c01df29eda23616
#
_cell.length_a   1.000
_cell.length_b   1.000
_cell.length_c   1.000
_cell.angle_alpha   90.00
_cell.angle_beta   90.00
_cell.angle_gamma   90.00
#
_symmetry.space_group_name_H-M   'P 1'
#
loop_
_entity.id
_entity.type
_entity.pdbx_description
1 polymer ?
#
loop_
_entity_poly.entity_id
_entity_poly.type
_entity_poly.pdbx_seq_one_letter_code
_entity_poly.pdbx_strand_id
1 'polypeptide(L)'
;DQLSEALPNELLAKAVTELQTDDAAYLIENLEESDKQEILAQLPSEDRQAIERNLEYPEETAGRLMQSDFVAVPPFWTVGHVIDYMRETDELPDHFSAIFVVDPSFRVLGSVDLSRLLRTKRDVKVAAIMDTERHMVLATEDQEELARQFKRYDLMSAPVVDAHNRLV
;
A
#
# COMPACT_ATOMS: atom_id res chain seq x y z
N ASP A 1 19.42 0.22 15.56
CA ASP A 1 19.83 -1.02 16.23
C ASP A 1 20.03 -0.85 17.75
N GLN A 2 20.79 0.10 18.26
CA GLN A 2 20.94 0.29 19.72
C GLN A 2 19.76 1.02 20.40
N LEU A 3 18.89 1.67 19.65
CA LEU A 3 17.72 2.37 20.18
C LEU A 3 16.54 1.44 20.49
N SER A 4 16.41 0.32 19.78
CA SER A 4 15.33 -0.64 20.01
C SER A 4 15.52 -1.49 21.28
N GLU A 5 16.75 -1.73 21.69
CA GLU A 5 17.06 -2.50 22.91
C GLU A 5 16.84 -1.71 24.22
N ALA A 6 16.64 -0.38 24.12
CA ALA A 6 16.57 0.50 25.28
C ALA A 6 15.17 1.08 25.58
N LEU A 7 14.18 0.86 24.69
CA LEU A 7 12.83 1.41 24.83
C LEU A 7 11.85 0.34 25.34
N PRO A 8 10.94 0.69 26.26
CA PRO A 8 9.86 -0.21 26.68
C PRO A 8 8.98 -0.59 25.48
N ASN A 9 8.54 -1.86 25.43
CA ASN A 9 7.71 -2.39 24.31
C ASN A 9 6.43 -1.57 24.06
N GLU A 10 5.86 -0.93 25.07
CA GLU A 10 4.72 -0.02 24.92
C GLU A 10 5.05 1.23 24.08
N LEU A 11 6.25 1.77 24.20
CA LEU A 11 6.69 2.91 23.40
C LEU A 11 7.05 2.49 21.98
N LEU A 12 7.63 1.30 21.82
CA LEU A 12 7.91 0.71 20.52
C LEU A 12 6.60 0.42 19.75
N ALA A 13 5.58 -0.12 20.43
CA ALA A 13 4.28 -0.36 19.81
C ALA A 13 3.62 0.94 19.29
N LYS A 14 3.71 2.03 20.06
CA LYS A 14 3.23 3.34 19.60
C LYS A 14 4.02 3.88 18.41
N ALA A 15 5.34 3.76 18.44
CA ALA A 15 6.18 4.19 17.32
C ALA A 15 5.87 3.39 16.05
N VAL A 16 5.66 2.09 16.17
CA VAL A 16 5.29 1.19 15.05
C VAL A 16 3.97 1.61 14.40
N THR A 17 2.97 2.04 15.18
CA THR A 17 1.67 2.50 14.65
C THR A 17 1.79 3.79 13.82
N GLU A 18 2.81 4.59 14.03
CA GLU A 18 3.06 5.84 13.31
C GLU A 18 3.97 5.64 12.07
N LEU A 19 4.56 4.47 11.91
CA LEU A 19 5.42 4.14 10.77
C LEU A 19 4.61 3.62 9.57
N GLN A 20 5.18 3.78 8.40
CA GLN A 20 4.70 3.08 7.20
C GLN A 20 4.91 1.57 7.36
N THR A 21 4.10 0.77 6.69
CA THR A 21 4.07 -0.70 6.89
C THR A 21 5.41 -1.37 6.66
N ASP A 22 6.17 -0.96 5.66
CA ASP A 22 7.50 -1.50 5.35
C ASP A 22 8.54 -1.15 6.43
N ASP A 23 8.54 0.10 6.91
CA ASP A 23 9.41 0.56 8.00
C ASP A 23 9.08 -0.14 9.32
N ALA A 24 7.78 -0.31 9.60
CA ALA A 24 7.28 -1.05 10.76
C ALA A 24 7.71 -2.52 10.71
N ALA A 25 7.56 -3.18 9.56
CA ALA A 25 7.99 -4.56 9.34
C ALA A 25 9.50 -4.72 9.54
N TYR A 26 10.30 -3.81 8.97
CA TYR A 26 11.76 -3.81 9.13
C TYR A 26 12.19 -3.66 10.61
N LEU A 27 11.53 -2.76 11.34
CA LEU A 27 11.82 -2.56 12.76
C LEU A 27 11.48 -3.82 13.58
N ILE A 28 10.31 -4.41 13.36
CA ILE A 28 9.84 -5.59 14.09
C ILE A 28 10.70 -6.81 13.79
N GLU A 29 11.12 -6.99 12.54
CA GLU A 29 11.95 -8.13 12.14
C GLU A 29 13.28 -8.20 12.89
N ASN A 30 13.86 -7.04 13.19
CA ASN A 30 15.14 -6.93 13.87
C ASN A 30 15.07 -7.06 15.41
N LEU A 31 13.89 -7.30 15.97
CA LEU A 31 13.67 -7.53 17.38
C LEU A 31 13.84 -9.01 17.76
N GLU A 32 14.08 -9.27 19.06
CA GLU A 32 13.99 -10.62 19.59
C GLU A 32 12.56 -11.18 19.48
N GLU A 33 12.40 -12.48 19.30
CA GLU A 33 11.09 -13.10 19.05
C GLU A 33 10.08 -12.85 20.16
N SER A 34 10.52 -12.74 21.42
CA SER A 34 9.66 -12.39 22.57
C SER A 34 9.08 -10.97 22.45
N ASP A 35 9.95 -10.00 22.13
CA ASP A 35 9.56 -8.60 21.99
C ASP A 35 8.68 -8.38 20.75
N LYS A 36 9.00 -9.05 19.67
CA LYS A 36 8.19 -9.07 18.44
C LYS A 36 6.76 -9.49 18.72
N GLN A 37 6.56 -10.62 19.41
CA GLN A 37 5.22 -11.12 19.75
C GLN A 37 4.47 -10.16 20.68
N GLU A 38 5.17 -9.59 21.67
CA GLU A 38 4.56 -8.64 22.60
C GLU A 38 4.13 -7.34 21.90
N ILE A 39 4.96 -6.80 21.02
CA ILE A 39 4.66 -5.58 20.27
C ILE A 39 3.50 -5.84 19.28
N LEU A 40 3.55 -6.91 18.52
CA LEU A 40 2.47 -7.27 17.59
C LEU A 40 1.13 -7.46 18.31
N ALA A 41 1.12 -7.99 19.53
CA ALA A 41 -0.08 -8.16 20.34
C ALA A 41 -0.69 -6.83 20.82
N GLN A 42 0.11 -5.76 20.92
CA GLN A 42 -0.32 -4.43 21.35
C GLN A 42 -0.83 -3.57 20.18
N LEU A 43 -0.55 -3.94 18.94
CA LEU A 43 -0.99 -3.19 17.76
C LEU A 43 -2.48 -3.36 17.49
N PRO A 44 -3.15 -2.36 16.88
CA PRO A 44 -4.46 -2.54 16.27
C PRO A 44 -4.45 -3.73 15.30
N SER A 45 -5.58 -4.43 15.21
CA SER A 45 -5.67 -5.68 14.40
C SER A 45 -5.34 -5.47 12.92
N GLU A 46 -5.66 -4.30 12.37
CA GLU A 46 -5.40 -3.95 10.97
C GLU A 46 -3.89 -3.75 10.74
N ASP A 47 -3.24 -2.96 11.58
CA ASP A 47 -1.79 -2.71 11.50
C ASP A 47 -1.01 -4.02 11.67
N ARG A 48 -1.40 -4.84 12.65
CA ARG A 48 -0.78 -6.14 12.86
C ARG A 48 -0.88 -7.04 11.63
N GLN A 49 -2.06 -7.16 11.03
CA GLN A 49 -2.27 -7.98 9.84
C GLN A 49 -1.48 -7.45 8.63
N ALA A 50 -1.39 -6.14 8.46
CA ALA A 50 -0.62 -5.51 7.41
C ALA A 50 0.88 -5.82 7.55
N ILE A 51 1.41 -5.69 8.77
CA ILE A 51 2.81 -5.98 9.07
C ILE A 51 3.12 -7.48 8.93
N GLU A 52 2.28 -8.35 9.48
CA GLU A 52 2.45 -9.81 9.36
C GLU A 52 2.44 -10.25 7.89
N ARG A 53 1.53 -9.70 7.08
CA ARG A 53 1.48 -9.96 5.64
C ARG A 53 2.74 -9.48 4.92
N ASN A 54 3.25 -8.31 5.29
CA ASN A 54 4.50 -7.79 4.73
C ASN A 54 5.68 -8.70 5.07
N LEU A 55 5.75 -9.20 6.31
CA LEU A 55 6.79 -10.12 6.79
C LEU A 55 6.75 -11.52 6.13
N GLU A 56 5.64 -11.92 5.49
CA GLU A 56 5.56 -13.17 4.72
C GLU A 56 6.39 -13.12 3.43
N TYR A 57 6.71 -11.93 2.91
CA TYR A 57 7.53 -11.77 1.72
C TYR A 57 9.03 -11.74 2.06
N PRO A 58 9.91 -12.30 1.21
CA PRO A 58 11.35 -12.19 1.38
C PRO A 58 11.83 -10.73 1.38
N GLU A 59 12.89 -10.42 2.14
CA GLU A 59 13.40 -9.07 2.36
C GLU A 59 13.65 -8.26 1.07
N GLU A 60 14.13 -8.90 0.03
CA GLU A 60 14.54 -8.25 -1.21
C GLU A 60 13.44 -8.23 -2.29
N THR A 61 12.18 -8.35 -1.89
CA THR A 61 11.05 -8.38 -2.83
C THR A 61 10.17 -7.14 -2.73
N ALA A 62 9.42 -6.87 -3.80
CA ALA A 62 8.43 -5.79 -3.84
C ALA A 62 7.38 -5.90 -2.74
N GLY A 63 6.96 -7.11 -2.39
CA GLY A 63 6.01 -7.36 -1.31
C GLY A 63 6.51 -6.89 0.05
N ARG A 64 7.83 -6.91 0.27
CA ARG A 64 8.43 -6.41 1.50
C ARG A 64 8.48 -4.89 1.56
N LEU A 65 8.57 -4.22 0.43
CA LEU A 65 8.65 -2.76 0.32
C LEU A 65 7.29 -2.09 0.07
N MET A 66 6.22 -2.87 -0.17
CA MET A 66 4.91 -2.32 -0.49
C MET A 66 4.24 -1.69 0.73
N GLN A 67 3.44 -0.65 0.47
CA GLN A 67 2.49 -0.12 1.42
C GLN A 67 1.18 -0.89 1.34
N SER A 68 0.54 -1.15 2.47
CA SER A 68 -0.75 -1.85 2.52
C SER A 68 -1.94 -0.92 2.30
N ASP A 69 -1.72 0.39 2.43
CA ASP A 69 -2.75 1.40 2.32
C ASP A 69 -2.82 1.95 0.90
N PHE A 70 -3.97 1.83 0.28
CA PHE A 70 -4.24 2.34 -1.06
C PHE A 70 -5.72 2.67 -1.22
N VAL A 71 -6.05 3.45 -2.25
CA VAL A 71 -7.43 3.74 -2.62
C VAL A 71 -7.81 2.88 -3.82
N ALA A 72 -8.79 1.99 -3.64
CA ALA A 72 -9.33 1.13 -4.69
C ALA A 72 -10.83 1.38 -4.84
N VAL A 73 -11.28 1.52 -6.08
CA VAL A 73 -12.67 1.83 -6.42
C VAL A 73 -13.18 0.94 -7.55
N PRO A 74 -14.48 0.67 -7.64
CA PRO A 74 -15.04 -0.07 -8.75
C PRO A 74 -15.13 0.80 -10.03
N PRO A 75 -15.11 0.19 -11.23
CA PRO A 75 -15.06 0.91 -12.51
C PRO A 75 -16.32 1.72 -12.82
N PHE A 76 -17.45 1.37 -12.24
CA PHE A 76 -18.73 2.05 -12.47
C PHE A 76 -18.95 3.32 -11.65
N TRP A 77 -18.08 3.62 -10.69
CA TRP A 77 -18.13 4.88 -9.94
C TRP A 77 -17.81 6.06 -10.86
N THR A 78 -18.47 7.18 -10.59
CA THR A 78 -18.14 8.46 -11.24
C THR A 78 -16.98 9.14 -10.50
N VAL A 79 -16.32 10.06 -11.18
CA VAL A 79 -15.29 10.92 -10.58
C VAL A 79 -15.81 11.64 -9.35
N GLY A 80 -17.03 12.16 -9.41
CA GLY A 80 -17.69 12.82 -8.28
C GLY A 80 -17.88 11.89 -7.09
N HIS A 81 -18.30 10.66 -7.33
CA HIS A 81 -18.45 9.64 -6.28
C HIS A 81 -17.11 9.33 -5.61
N VAL A 82 -16.06 9.18 -6.39
CA VAL A 82 -14.69 8.94 -5.85
C VAL A 82 -14.23 10.11 -4.98
N ILE A 83 -14.42 11.34 -5.45
CA ILE A 83 -14.04 12.53 -4.67
C ILE A 83 -14.82 12.62 -3.36
N ASP A 84 -16.12 12.37 -3.40
CA ASP A 84 -16.97 12.38 -2.20
C ASP A 84 -16.57 11.27 -1.23
N TYR A 85 -16.30 10.07 -1.74
CA TYR A 85 -15.77 8.95 -0.95
C TYR A 85 -14.46 9.32 -0.24
N MET A 86 -13.51 9.94 -0.94
CA MET A 86 -12.25 10.38 -0.34
C MET A 86 -12.43 11.48 0.73
N ARG A 87 -13.47 12.28 0.64
CA ARG A 87 -13.77 13.32 1.64
C ARG A 87 -14.48 12.79 2.88
N GLU A 88 -15.25 11.73 2.73
CA GLU A 88 -16.09 11.15 3.77
C GLU A 88 -15.41 10.00 4.53
N THR A 89 -14.30 9.47 3.99
CA THR A 89 -13.59 8.31 4.55
C THR A 89 -12.33 8.76 5.27
N ASP A 90 -12.29 8.58 6.57
CA ASP A 90 -11.15 8.97 7.41
C ASP A 90 -9.96 7.98 7.34
N GLU A 91 -10.23 6.73 6.94
CA GLU A 91 -9.27 5.63 6.93
C GLU A 91 -8.53 5.46 5.57
N LEU A 92 -8.24 6.56 4.89
CA LEU A 92 -7.46 6.55 3.66
C LEU A 92 -5.99 6.91 3.95
N PRO A 93 -5.05 6.46 3.10
CA PRO A 93 -3.66 6.86 3.24
C PRO A 93 -3.51 8.39 3.16
N ASP A 94 -2.66 8.95 4.01
CA ASP A 94 -2.38 10.39 4.05
C ASP A 94 -1.75 10.89 2.75
N HIS A 95 -0.97 10.04 2.08
CA HIS A 95 -0.26 10.38 0.87
C HIS A 95 -0.46 9.32 -0.21
N PHE A 96 -1.09 9.70 -1.31
CA PHE A 96 -1.21 8.86 -2.50
C PHE A 96 -1.30 9.72 -3.76
N SER A 97 -0.78 9.21 -4.87
CA SER A 97 -0.73 9.91 -6.16
C SER A 97 -1.74 9.38 -7.18
N ALA A 98 -2.26 8.19 -6.95
CA ALA A 98 -3.20 7.52 -7.85
C ALA A 98 -4.22 6.69 -7.08
N ILE A 99 -5.37 6.49 -7.71
CA ILE A 99 -6.37 5.52 -7.27
C ILE A 99 -6.36 4.32 -8.20
N PHE A 100 -6.64 3.12 -7.67
CA PHE A 100 -6.72 1.90 -8.45
C PHE A 100 -8.17 1.54 -8.73
N VAL A 101 -8.43 1.08 -9.94
CA VAL A 101 -9.75 0.59 -10.36
C VAL A 101 -9.69 -0.92 -10.37
N VAL A 102 -10.56 -1.55 -9.61
CA VAL A 102 -10.56 -3.00 -9.40
C VAL A 102 -11.92 -3.62 -9.72
N ASP A 103 -11.90 -4.89 -10.12
CA ASP A 103 -13.11 -5.69 -10.28
C ASP A 103 -13.57 -6.29 -8.92
N PRO A 104 -14.73 -6.98 -8.86
CA PRO A 104 -15.21 -7.61 -7.62
C PRO A 104 -14.28 -8.67 -7.02
N SER A 105 -13.36 -9.22 -7.81
CA SER A 105 -12.31 -10.14 -7.36
C SER A 105 -11.02 -9.44 -6.93
N PHE A 106 -11.04 -8.11 -6.88
CA PHE A 106 -9.91 -7.25 -6.53
C PHE A 106 -8.75 -7.27 -7.55
N ARG A 107 -9.04 -7.67 -8.79
CA ARG A 107 -8.08 -7.57 -9.88
C ARG A 107 -7.97 -6.14 -10.36
N VAL A 108 -6.74 -5.69 -10.61
CA VAL A 108 -6.48 -4.35 -11.12
C VAL A 108 -6.90 -4.24 -12.58
N LEU A 109 -7.89 -3.37 -12.85
CA LEU A 109 -8.35 -3.03 -14.20
C LEU A 109 -7.59 -1.85 -14.79
N GLY A 110 -7.17 -0.93 -13.94
CA GLY A 110 -6.44 0.27 -14.32
C GLY A 110 -6.19 1.17 -13.12
N SER A 111 -5.71 2.36 -13.40
CA SER A 111 -5.47 3.37 -12.37
C SER A 111 -5.76 4.78 -12.92
N VAL A 112 -6.05 5.69 -12.01
CA VAL A 112 -6.28 7.10 -12.35
C VAL A 112 -5.38 7.97 -11.45
N ASP A 113 -4.54 8.78 -12.06
CA ASP A 113 -3.75 9.75 -11.31
C ASP A 113 -4.67 10.83 -10.71
N LEU A 114 -4.35 11.29 -9.51
CA LEU A 114 -5.14 12.32 -8.83
C LEU A 114 -5.28 13.59 -9.64
N SER A 115 -4.23 14.00 -10.34
CA SER A 115 -4.27 15.17 -11.21
C SER A 115 -5.31 15.04 -12.32
N ARG A 116 -5.43 13.85 -12.92
CA ARG A 116 -6.44 13.57 -13.93
C ARG A 116 -7.85 13.50 -13.35
N LEU A 117 -7.99 12.85 -12.19
CA LEU A 117 -9.26 12.77 -11.48
C LEU A 117 -9.83 14.17 -11.18
N LEU A 118 -9.00 15.05 -10.61
CA LEU A 118 -9.40 16.40 -10.22
C LEU A 118 -9.72 17.32 -11.41
N ARG A 119 -9.19 17.03 -12.60
CA ARG A 119 -9.43 17.80 -13.83
C ARG A 119 -10.56 17.22 -14.68
N THR A 120 -11.14 16.12 -14.28
CA THR A 120 -12.25 15.45 -14.98
C THR A 120 -13.59 15.87 -14.37
N LYS A 121 -14.61 15.99 -15.21
CA LYS A 121 -15.97 16.33 -14.76
C LYS A 121 -16.51 15.24 -13.84
N ARG A 122 -17.29 15.63 -12.87
CA ARG A 122 -17.83 14.77 -11.82
C ARG A 122 -18.74 13.64 -12.29
N ASP A 123 -19.41 13.81 -13.42
CA ASP A 123 -20.35 12.84 -14.01
C ASP A 123 -19.67 11.75 -14.85
N VAL A 124 -18.39 11.89 -15.14
CA VAL A 124 -17.62 10.92 -15.91
C VAL A 124 -17.28 9.69 -15.05
N LYS A 125 -17.45 8.49 -15.58
CA LYS A 125 -17.05 7.26 -14.90
C LYS A 125 -15.55 7.07 -14.92
N VAL A 126 -14.98 6.55 -13.82
CA VAL A 126 -13.55 6.31 -13.71
C VAL A 126 -13.04 5.32 -14.78
N ALA A 127 -13.87 4.36 -15.19
CA ALA A 127 -13.54 3.44 -16.28
C ALA A 127 -13.24 4.15 -17.61
N ALA A 128 -13.81 5.34 -17.83
CA ALA A 128 -13.60 6.11 -19.07
C ALA A 128 -12.27 6.86 -19.10
N ILE A 129 -11.63 7.06 -17.93
CA ILE A 129 -10.39 7.83 -17.80
C ILE A 129 -9.21 7.03 -17.23
N MET A 130 -9.45 5.81 -16.79
CA MET A 130 -8.39 4.97 -16.23
C MET A 130 -7.34 4.61 -17.28
N ASP A 131 -6.08 4.56 -16.84
CA ASP A 131 -4.98 4.02 -17.59
C ASP A 131 -4.92 2.50 -17.38
N THR A 132 -5.09 1.75 -18.48
CA THR A 132 -5.08 0.29 -18.48
C THR A 132 -3.69 -0.31 -18.78
N GLU A 133 -2.74 0.51 -19.21
CA GLU A 133 -1.38 0.09 -19.56
C GLU A 133 -0.37 0.32 -18.43
N ARG A 134 -0.83 0.66 -17.25
CA ARG A 134 0.04 0.93 -16.12
C ARG A 134 0.83 -0.30 -15.71
N HIS A 135 2.13 -0.10 -15.43
CA HIS A 135 2.98 -1.15 -14.90
C HIS A 135 2.44 -1.69 -13.58
N MET A 136 2.21 -2.99 -13.53
CA MET A 136 1.92 -3.75 -12.31
C MET A 136 3.18 -4.45 -11.86
N VAL A 137 3.39 -4.51 -10.57
CA VAL A 137 4.53 -5.16 -9.93
C VAL A 137 4.05 -6.42 -9.23
N LEU A 138 4.68 -7.55 -9.50
CA LEU A 138 4.44 -8.76 -8.72
C LEU A 138 5.04 -8.62 -7.31
N ALA A 139 4.30 -9.03 -6.28
CA ALA A 139 4.79 -8.99 -4.90
C ALA A 139 6.10 -9.77 -4.68
N THR A 140 6.37 -10.75 -5.52
CA THR A 140 7.59 -11.58 -5.51
C THR A 140 8.74 -11.00 -6.33
N GLU A 141 8.55 -9.86 -7.00
CA GLU A 141 9.56 -9.23 -7.84
C GLU A 141 10.72 -8.69 -7.02
N ASP A 142 11.95 -8.85 -7.54
CA ASP A 142 13.18 -8.37 -6.91
C ASP A 142 13.22 -6.85 -6.82
N GLN A 143 13.64 -6.33 -5.67
CA GLN A 143 13.67 -4.89 -5.41
C GLN A 143 14.63 -4.11 -6.33
N GLU A 144 15.73 -4.70 -6.77
CA GLU A 144 16.67 -4.02 -7.68
C GLU A 144 16.05 -3.88 -9.08
N GLU A 145 15.37 -4.91 -9.55
CA GLU A 145 14.63 -4.85 -10.82
C GLU A 145 13.48 -3.84 -10.75
N LEU A 146 12.76 -3.83 -9.63
CA LEU A 146 11.74 -2.83 -9.35
C LEU A 146 12.30 -1.40 -9.41
N ALA A 147 13.44 -1.14 -8.76
CA ALA A 147 14.10 0.16 -8.77
C ALA A 147 14.50 0.58 -10.20
N ARG A 148 14.99 -0.36 -11.03
CA ARG A 148 15.29 -0.10 -12.44
C ARG A 148 14.05 0.28 -13.24
N GLN A 149 12.92 -0.39 -13.02
CA GLN A 149 11.66 -0.09 -13.69
C GLN A 149 11.12 1.28 -13.29
N PHE A 150 11.13 1.63 -12.00
CA PHE A 150 10.72 2.95 -11.52
C PHE A 150 11.57 4.06 -12.17
N LYS A 151 12.88 3.88 -12.23
CA LYS A 151 13.78 4.84 -12.88
C LYS A 151 13.55 4.91 -14.40
N ARG A 152 13.44 3.76 -15.06
CA ARG A 152 13.30 3.67 -16.53
C ARG A 152 12.02 4.31 -17.04
N TYR A 153 10.91 4.15 -16.30
CA TYR A 153 9.59 4.61 -16.69
C TYR A 153 9.12 5.84 -15.92
N ASP A 154 10.00 6.43 -15.11
CA ASP A 154 9.71 7.62 -14.27
C ASP A 154 8.44 7.45 -13.43
N LEU A 155 8.32 6.30 -12.78
CA LEU A 155 7.15 5.95 -11.98
C LEU A 155 7.23 6.61 -10.60
N MET A 156 6.12 7.19 -10.15
CA MET A 156 5.95 7.65 -8.76
C MET A 156 5.38 6.56 -7.86
N SER A 157 4.55 5.70 -8.42
CA SER A 157 3.93 4.58 -7.74
C SER A 157 3.52 3.50 -8.74
N ALA A 158 3.40 2.26 -8.28
CA ALA A 158 2.90 1.15 -9.07
C ALA A 158 2.05 0.22 -8.17
N PRO A 159 0.94 -0.35 -8.70
CA PRO A 159 0.18 -1.34 -7.96
C PRO A 159 0.97 -2.63 -7.80
N VAL A 160 1.03 -3.15 -6.58
CA VAL A 160 1.60 -4.45 -6.29
C VAL A 160 0.48 -5.49 -6.32
N VAL A 161 0.68 -6.53 -7.09
CA VAL A 161 -0.32 -7.58 -7.33
C VAL A 161 0.21 -8.97 -7.00
N ASP A 162 -0.71 -9.90 -6.72
CA ASP A 162 -0.41 -11.32 -6.60
C ASP A 162 -0.34 -12.00 -7.99
N ALA A 163 -0.11 -13.31 -8.00
CA ALA A 163 -0.04 -14.11 -9.22
C ALA A 163 -1.36 -14.13 -10.04
N HIS A 164 -2.47 -13.69 -9.46
CA HIS A 164 -3.78 -13.58 -10.11
C HIS A 164 -4.15 -12.14 -10.49
N ASN A 165 -3.17 -11.22 -10.49
CA ASN A 165 -3.35 -9.78 -10.74
C ASN A 165 -4.28 -9.08 -9.73
N ARG A 166 -4.46 -9.64 -8.55
CA ARG A 166 -5.21 -8.99 -7.48
C ARG A 166 -4.30 -8.04 -6.71
N LEU A 167 -4.82 -6.85 -6.42
CA LEU A 167 -4.13 -5.84 -5.61
C LEU A 167 -3.89 -6.37 -4.19
N VAL A 168 -2.68 -6.22 -3.69
CA VAL A 168 -2.26 -6.71 -2.36
C VAL A 168 -1.68 -5.62 -1.50
#